data_f7a8973ceb867d31766adf2186d8ba26
#
_entry.id   f7a8973ceb867d31766adf2186d8ba26
#
_cell.length_a   1.000
_cell.length_b   1.000
_cell.length_c   1.000
_cell.angle_alpha   90.00
_cell.angle_beta   90.00
_cell.angle_gamma   90.00
#
_symmetry.space_group_name_H-M   'P 1'
#
loop_
_entity.id
_entity.type
_entity.pdbx_description
1 polymer ?
#
loop_
_entity_poly.entity_id
_entity_poly.type
_entity_poly.pdbx_seq_one_letter_code
_entity_poly.pdbx_strand_id
1 'polypeptide(L)'
;ITFGGGEPMLRAEFIEEFKRICPSNWRISIETALNVEQSFVQRLLGVIDHYYIDIKDINNSIYESYTSKSNQQVIENLKFLAQQNLADKITIRVPLIPGFNTANDQEKSIDFLKELGFKNFNRFTYLTDTERSD
;
A
#
# COMPACT_ATOMS: atom_id res chain seq x y z
N ILE A 1 2.96 15.54 6.64
CA ILE A 1 2.93 14.47 7.65
C ILE A 1 2.64 13.14 6.98
N THR A 2 3.45 12.14 7.30
CA THR A 2 3.26 10.79 6.79
C THR A 2 3.08 9.82 7.95
N PHE A 3 1.99 9.06 7.94
CA PHE A 3 1.77 7.98 8.90
C PHE A 3 2.31 6.68 8.32
N GLY A 4 3.19 6.04 9.07
CA GLY A 4 3.83 4.78 8.68
C GLY A 4 4.21 3.98 9.91
N GLY A 5 4.93 2.87 9.71
CA GLY A 5 5.34 1.98 10.78
C GLY A 5 4.18 1.13 11.28
N GLY A 6 4.36 -0.21 11.32
CA GLY A 6 3.24 -1.10 11.54
C GLY A 6 2.20 -0.94 10.44
N GLU A 7 0.92 -1.09 10.76
CA GLU A 7 -0.16 -0.82 9.80
C GLU A 7 -0.95 0.40 10.30
N PRO A 8 -0.68 1.60 9.77
CA PRO A 8 -1.30 2.82 10.29
C PRO A 8 -2.82 2.88 10.09
N MET A 9 -3.38 2.17 9.10
CA MET A 9 -4.83 2.18 8.89
C MET A 9 -5.60 1.61 10.08
N LEU A 10 -4.97 0.76 10.89
CA LEU A 10 -5.59 0.27 12.12
C LEU A 10 -5.80 1.37 13.16
N ARG A 11 -5.17 2.51 12.95
CA ARG A 11 -5.31 3.70 13.79
C ARG A 11 -6.13 4.78 13.09
N ALA A 12 -7.12 4.37 12.29
CA ALA A 12 -7.94 5.31 11.52
C ALA A 12 -8.59 6.38 12.39
N GLU A 13 -9.07 5.99 13.57
CA GLU A 13 -9.69 6.94 14.49
C GLU A 13 -8.72 8.03 14.93
N PHE A 14 -7.48 7.64 15.24
CA PHE A 14 -6.44 8.59 15.61
C PHE A 14 -6.13 9.54 14.45
N ILE A 15 -6.03 9.01 13.23
CA ILE A 15 -5.72 9.80 12.04
C ILE A 15 -6.83 10.80 11.75
N GLU A 16 -8.09 10.38 11.89
CA GLU A 16 -9.24 11.27 11.72
C GLU A 16 -9.19 12.41 12.74
N GLU A 17 -8.88 12.09 13.99
CA GLU A 17 -8.76 13.09 15.04
C GLU A 17 -7.62 14.05 14.77
N PHE A 18 -6.47 13.54 14.34
CA PHE A 18 -5.33 14.36 13.97
C PHE A 18 -5.70 15.33 12.85
N LYS A 19 -6.45 14.87 11.84
CA LYS A 19 -6.88 15.71 10.73
C LYS A 19 -7.73 16.89 11.23
N ARG A 20 -8.56 16.66 12.24
CA ARG A 20 -9.42 17.73 12.77
C ARG A 20 -8.64 18.81 13.49
N ILE A 21 -7.54 18.44 14.14
CA ILE A 21 -6.79 19.39 14.99
C ILE A 21 -5.54 19.97 14.35
N CYS A 22 -5.03 19.35 13.28
CA CYS A 22 -3.82 19.87 12.64
C CYS A 22 -4.16 21.12 11.78
N PRO A 23 -3.14 21.95 11.45
CA PRO A 23 -3.38 23.07 10.55
C PRO A 23 -4.01 22.62 9.24
N SER A 24 -4.94 23.42 8.71
CA SER A 24 -5.72 23.03 7.52
C SER A 24 -4.88 22.89 6.26
N ASN A 25 -3.70 23.51 6.21
CA ASN A 25 -2.81 23.42 5.06
C ASN A 25 -1.84 22.25 5.11
N TRP A 26 -1.89 21.44 6.17
CA TRP A 26 -1.04 20.25 6.26
C TRP A 26 -1.59 19.14 5.38
N ARG A 27 -0.67 18.46 4.70
CA ARG A 27 -1.03 17.29 3.89
C ARG A 27 -0.74 16.03 4.70
N ILE A 28 -1.64 15.06 4.56
CA ILE A 28 -1.54 13.78 5.26
C ILE A 28 -1.31 12.68 4.24
N SER A 29 -0.18 11.99 4.37
CA SER A 29 0.14 10.81 3.57
C SER A 29 0.15 9.58 4.46
N ILE A 30 -0.11 8.41 3.87
CA ILE A 30 -0.10 7.15 4.59
C ILE A 30 0.74 6.13 3.84
N GLU A 31 1.50 5.32 4.58
CA GLU A 31 2.22 4.18 4.04
C GLU A 31 1.53 2.91 4.57
N THR A 32 0.97 2.11 3.69
CA THR A 32 0.13 0.98 4.08
C THR A 32 0.39 -0.24 3.20
N ALA A 33 0.30 -1.42 3.79
CA ALA A 33 0.29 -2.68 3.04
C ALA A 33 -1.14 -3.07 2.62
N LEU A 34 -2.14 -2.33 3.08
CA LEU A 34 -3.54 -2.47 2.69
C LEU A 34 -4.21 -3.78 3.11
N ASN A 35 -3.58 -4.58 3.95
CA ASN A 35 -4.16 -5.84 4.42
C ASN A 35 -4.97 -5.60 5.68
N VAL A 36 -6.05 -4.86 5.54
CA VAL A 36 -6.95 -4.46 6.62
C VAL A 36 -8.40 -4.57 6.13
N GLU A 37 -9.33 -4.61 7.07
CA GLU A 37 -10.75 -4.57 6.70
C GLU A 37 -11.06 -3.31 5.91
N GLN A 38 -11.90 -3.43 4.91
CA GLN A 38 -12.24 -2.32 4.02
C GLN A 38 -12.82 -1.12 4.76
N SER A 39 -13.48 -1.34 5.88
CA SER A 39 -14.04 -0.25 6.68
C SER A 39 -12.99 0.79 7.09
N PHE A 40 -11.75 0.36 7.36
CA PHE A 40 -10.66 1.28 7.66
C PHE A 40 -10.31 2.14 6.45
N VAL A 41 -10.27 1.53 5.27
CA VAL A 41 -10.00 2.24 4.03
C VAL A 41 -11.10 3.27 3.76
N GLN A 42 -12.35 2.87 3.92
CA GLN A 42 -13.50 3.76 3.72
C GLN A 42 -13.46 4.95 4.67
N ARG A 43 -13.12 4.74 5.94
CA ARG A 43 -13.06 5.82 6.92
C ARG A 43 -12.04 6.89 6.55
N LEU A 44 -10.95 6.50 5.91
CA LEU A 44 -9.85 7.42 5.61
C LEU A 44 -9.98 8.09 4.24
N LEU A 45 -11.01 7.76 3.45
CA LEU A 45 -11.30 8.49 2.22
C LEU A 45 -11.59 9.96 2.59
N GLY A 46 -11.03 10.89 1.87
CA GLY A 46 -11.21 12.31 2.16
C GLY A 46 -10.30 12.83 3.27
N VAL A 47 -9.65 11.95 4.03
CA VAL A 47 -8.68 12.33 5.06
C VAL A 47 -7.26 12.30 4.51
N ILE A 48 -6.95 11.28 3.71
CA ILE A 48 -5.62 11.05 3.18
C ILE A 48 -5.43 11.82 1.88
N ASP A 49 -4.33 12.57 1.80
CA ASP A 49 -3.97 13.31 0.59
C ASP A 49 -3.16 12.48 -0.37
N HIS A 50 -2.32 11.55 0.14
CA HIS A 50 -1.54 10.66 -0.71
C HIS A 50 -1.35 9.31 -0.03
N TYR A 51 -1.50 8.23 -0.83
CA TYR A 51 -1.31 6.85 -0.38
C TYR A 51 -0.05 6.28 -0.99
N TYR A 52 0.82 5.72 -0.15
CA TYR A 52 1.94 4.87 -0.60
C TYR A 52 1.58 3.44 -0.22
N ILE A 53 1.28 2.63 -1.22
CA ILE A 53 0.80 1.26 -0.99
C ILE A 53 1.89 0.26 -1.36
N ASP A 54 2.37 -0.49 -0.38
CA ASP A 54 3.36 -1.55 -0.58
C ASP A 54 2.61 -2.86 -0.74
N ILE A 55 2.51 -3.36 -1.98
CA ILE A 55 1.66 -4.50 -2.28
C ILE A 55 2.32 -5.85 -2.00
N LYS A 56 3.62 -5.91 -1.78
CA LYS A 56 4.42 -7.15 -1.72
C LYS A 56 4.39 -7.86 -3.07
N ASP A 57 3.33 -8.60 -3.36
CA ASP A 57 3.13 -9.22 -4.67
C ASP A 57 1.64 -9.50 -4.89
N ILE A 58 1.18 -9.38 -6.14
CA ILE A 58 -0.21 -9.67 -6.50
C ILE A 58 -0.48 -11.18 -6.50
N ASN A 59 0.55 -11.99 -6.77
CA ASN A 59 0.42 -13.44 -6.74
C ASN A 59 0.26 -13.89 -5.29
N ASN A 60 -0.87 -14.53 -4.97
CA ASN A 60 -1.16 -14.93 -3.59
C ASN A 60 -0.16 -15.95 -3.04
N SER A 61 0.33 -16.87 -3.88
CA SER A 61 1.32 -17.85 -3.40
C SER A 61 2.61 -17.17 -2.96
N ILE A 62 3.05 -16.17 -3.70
CA ILE A 62 4.24 -15.38 -3.34
C ILE A 62 3.96 -14.57 -2.10
N TYR A 63 2.81 -13.91 -2.05
CA TYR A 63 2.42 -13.10 -0.91
C TYR A 63 2.37 -13.93 0.37
N GLU A 64 1.74 -15.12 0.32
CA GLU A 64 1.66 -16.01 1.48
C GLU A 64 3.03 -16.54 1.91
N SER A 65 3.89 -16.85 0.95
CA SER A 65 5.25 -17.31 1.26
C SER A 65 6.03 -16.26 2.05
N TYR A 66 5.83 -14.99 1.71
CA TYR A 66 6.57 -13.90 2.36
C TYR A 66 5.91 -13.43 3.66
N THR A 67 4.59 -13.31 3.68
CA THR A 67 3.85 -12.69 4.80
C THR A 67 3.18 -13.68 5.74
N SER A 68 2.99 -14.93 5.33
CA SER A 68 2.18 -15.95 6.01
C SER A 68 0.69 -15.59 6.05
N LYS A 69 0.24 -14.67 5.19
CA LYS A 69 -1.15 -14.22 5.11
C LYS A 69 -1.63 -14.23 3.68
N SER A 70 -2.95 -14.30 3.49
CA SER A 70 -3.57 -14.16 2.17
C SER A 70 -3.56 -12.71 1.72
N ASN A 71 -3.44 -12.48 0.42
CA ASN A 71 -3.55 -11.13 -0.14
C ASN A 71 -4.98 -10.79 -0.56
N GLN A 72 -5.97 -11.62 -0.24
CA GLN A 72 -7.34 -11.39 -0.69
C GLN A 72 -7.85 -10.02 -0.29
N GLN A 73 -7.64 -9.63 0.96
CA GLN A 73 -8.09 -8.34 1.46
C GLN A 73 -7.36 -7.18 0.77
N VAL A 74 -6.08 -7.38 0.45
CA VAL A 74 -5.30 -6.37 -0.29
C VAL A 74 -5.92 -6.14 -1.68
N ILE A 75 -6.23 -7.22 -2.38
CA ILE A 75 -6.82 -7.15 -3.72
C ILE A 75 -8.19 -6.46 -3.67
N GLU A 76 -9.02 -6.83 -2.71
CA GLU A 76 -10.34 -6.20 -2.55
C GLU A 76 -10.23 -4.71 -2.29
N ASN A 77 -9.30 -4.31 -1.42
CA ASN A 77 -9.09 -2.91 -1.11
C ASN A 77 -8.52 -2.14 -2.30
N LEU A 78 -7.63 -2.76 -3.08
CA LEU A 78 -7.11 -2.14 -4.31
C LEU A 78 -8.25 -1.89 -5.31
N LYS A 79 -9.12 -2.87 -5.49
CA LYS A 79 -10.27 -2.71 -6.39
C LYS A 79 -11.21 -1.62 -5.89
N PHE A 80 -11.44 -1.55 -4.59
CA PHE A 80 -12.25 -0.51 -4.00
C PHE A 80 -11.65 0.88 -4.26
N LEU A 81 -10.35 1.05 -3.98
CA LEU A 81 -9.67 2.33 -4.20
C LEU A 81 -9.65 2.73 -5.68
N ALA A 82 -9.52 1.76 -6.58
CA ALA A 82 -9.53 2.03 -8.02
C ALA A 82 -10.85 2.66 -8.46
N GLN A 83 -11.95 2.35 -7.77
CA GLN A 83 -13.28 2.89 -8.07
C GLN A 83 -13.50 4.31 -7.53
N GLN A 84 -12.57 4.82 -6.73
CA GLN A 84 -12.74 6.10 -6.04
C GLN A 84 -12.12 7.29 -6.79
N ASN A 85 -11.60 7.08 -8.00
CA ASN A 85 -10.97 8.14 -8.79
C ASN A 85 -9.76 8.77 -8.09
N LEU A 86 -8.95 7.96 -7.41
CA LEU A 86 -7.82 8.44 -6.62
C LEU A 86 -6.46 8.14 -7.25
N ALA A 87 -6.41 7.74 -8.53
CA ALA A 87 -5.16 7.31 -9.15
C ALA A 87 -4.02 8.33 -9.02
N ASP A 88 -4.34 9.62 -9.08
CA ASP A 88 -3.35 10.68 -8.93
C ASP A 88 -2.80 10.80 -7.50
N LYS A 89 -3.51 10.24 -6.53
CA LYS A 89 -3.15 10.32 -5.12
C LYS A 89 -2.55 9.02 -4.60
N ILE A 90 -2.30 8.06 -5.47
CA ILE A 90 -1.81 6.74 -5.07
C ILE A 90 -0.53 6.42 -5.80
N THR A 91 0.51 6.07 -5.04
CA THR A 91 1.75 5.50 -5.55
C THR A 91 1.86 4.09 -5.04
N ILE A 92 2.00 3.12 -5.94
CA ILE A 92 2.13 1.72 -5.54
C ILE A 92 3.59 1.32 -5.59
N ARG A 93 4.09 0.82 -4.47
CA ARG A 93 5.44 0.31 -4.34
C ARG A 93 5.43 -1.17 -4.66
N VAL A 94 6.25 -1.54 -5.66
CA VAL A 94 6.30 -2.91 -6.17
C VAL A 94 7.70 -3.45 -5.91
N PRO A 95 7.88 -4.21 -4.81
CA PRO A 95 9.22 -4.63 -4.41
C PRO A 95 9.71 -5.87 -5.16
N LEU A 96 11.02 -5.93 -5.37
CA LEU A 96 11.71 -7.18 -5.64
C LEU A 96 12.14 -7.73 -4.29
N ILE A 97 11.64 -8.91 -3.94
CA ILE A 97 11.90 -9.54 -2.64
C ILE A 97 12.80 -10.74 -2.88
N PRO A 98 14.12 -10.61 -2.62
CA PRO A 98 15.06 -11.70 -2.91
C PRO A 98 14.62 -13.02 -2.27
N GLY A 99 14.59 -14.08 -3.06
CA GLY A 99 14.17 -15.40 -2.60
C GLY A 99 12.67 -15.64 -2.68
N PHE A 100 11.86 -14.63 -2.97
CA PHE A 100 10.40 -14.77 -3.01
C PHE A 100 9.79 -14.44 -4.36
N ASN A 101 10.24 -13.38 -5.02
CA ASN A 101 9.73 -13.06 -6.35
C ASN A 101 10.84 -12.63 -7.29
N THR A 102 10.48 -12.40 -8.56
CA THR A 102 11.40 -12.04 -9.63
C THR A 102 10.97 -10.73 -10.29
N ALA A 103 11.85 -10.18 -11.15
CA ALA A 103 11.49 -9.00 -11.94
C ALA A 103 10.26 -9.26 -12.81
N ASN A 104 10.10 -10.48 -13.32
CA ASN A 104 8.91 -10.83 -14.10
C ASN A 104 7.65 -10.81 -13.22
N ASP A 105 7.75 -11.21 -11.97
CA ASP A 105 6.64 -11.14 -11.02
C ASP A 105 6.26 -9.68 -10.75
N GLN A 106 7.25 -8.79 -10.63
CA GLN A 106 6.97 -7.35 -10.49
C GLN A 106 6.21 -6.82 -11.70
N GLU A 107 6.60 -7.23 -12.92
CA GLU A 107 5.92 -6.82 -14.14
C GLU A 107 4.46 -7.29 -14.15
N LYS A 108 4.22 -8.53 -13.75
CA LYS A 108 2.85 -9.06 -13.68
C LYS A 108 2.00 -8.29 -12.69
N SER A 109 2.58 -7.92 -11.55
CA SER A 109 1.87 -7.11 -10.57
C SER A 109 1.51 -5.74 -11.13
N ILE A 110 2.46 -5.10 -11.81
CA ILE A 110 2.24 -3.78 -12.42
C ILE A 110 1.17 -3.87 -13.50
N ASP A 111 1.21 -4.88 -14.36
CA ASP A 111 0.21 -5.05 -15.42
C ASP A 111 -1.20 -5.20 -14.83
N PHE A 112 -1.35 -6.01 -13.79
CA PHE A 112 -2.62 -6.17 -13.10
C PHE A 112 -3.12 -4.83 -12.55
N LEU A 113 -2.23 -4.07 -11.91
CA LEU A 113 -2.59 -2.81 -11.29
C LEU A 113 -2.93 -1.73 -12.32
N LYS A 114 -2.23 -1.73 -13.45
CA LYS A 114 -2.56 -0.81 -14.56
C LYS A 114 -3.96 -1.10 -15.09
N GLU A 115 -4.33 -2.35 -15.20
CA GLU A 115 -5.69 -2.72 -15.66
C GLU A 115 -6.76 -2.22 -14.71
N LEU A 116 -6.45 -2.13 -13.40
CA LEU A 116 -7.38 -1.56 -12.43
C LEU A 116 -7.48 -0.03 -12.53
N GLY A 117 -6.51 0.62 -13.17
CA GLY A 117 -6.52 2.06 -13.33
C GLY A 117 -5.42 2.81 -12.60
N PHE A 118 -4.54 2.12 -11.88
CA PHE A 118 -3.41 2.76 -11.23
C PHE A 118 -2.34 3.11 -12.25
N LYS A 119 -1.58 4.19 -11.99
CA LYS A 119 -0.62 4.70 -12.95
C LYS A 119 0.71 5.12 -12.35
N ASN A 120 0.83 5.25 -11.05
CA ASN A 120 2.07 5.66 -10.39
C ASN A 120 2.68 4.47 -9.66
N PHE A 121 3.84 4.01 -10.13
CA PHE A 121 4.51 2.83 -9.60
C PHE A 121 5.94 3.15 -9.22
N ASN A 122 6.40 2.52 -8.15
CA ASN A 122 7.76 2.66 -7.64
C ASN A 122 8.34 1.27 -7.45
N ARG A 123 9.31 0.89 -8.30
CA ARG A 123 9.97 -0.41 -8.21
C ARG A 123 11.24 -0.25 -7.38
N PHE A 124 11.45 -1.19 -6.47
CA PHE A 124 12.63 -1.18 -5.62
C PHE A 124 12.94 -2.59 -5.15
N THR A 125 14.09 -2.77 -4.50
CA THR A 125 14.51 -4.08 -3.99
C THR A 125 14.57 -4.03 -2.47
N TYR A 126 13.94 -5.01 -1.80
CA TYR A 126 14.07 -5.16 -0.35
C TYR A 126 15.49 -5.59 -0.02
N LEU A 127 16.04 -5.04 1.06
CA LEU A 127 17.35 -5.44 1.53
C LEU A 127 17.28 -6.80 2.23
N THR A 128 18.30 -7.65 2.02
CA THR A 128 18.44 -8.88 2.78
C THR A 128 19.07 -8.54 4.13
N ASP A 129 19.02 -9.49 5.07
CA ASP A 129 19.66 -9.30 6.38
C ASP A 129 21.16 -8.99 6.23
N THR A 130 21.82 -9.61 5.26
CA THR A 130 23.24 -9.37 4.99
C THR A 130 23.47 -7.92 4.53
N GLU A 131 22.58 -7.40 3.70
CA GLU A 131 22.69 -6.05 3.15
C GLU A 131 22.32 -4.98 4.17
N ARG A 132 21.61 -5.34 5.24
CA ARG A 132 21.18 -4.40 6.29
C ARG A 132 22.24 -4.17 7.35
N SER A 133 23.37 -4.79 7.23
CA SER A 133 24.39 -4.58 8.25
C SER A 133 24.76 -3.10 8.31
N ASP A 134 24.78 -2.56 9.47
CA ASP A 134 25.24 -1.22 9.66
C ASP A 134 25.37 -0.83 10.93
#